data_d3bce8a3f2b2ea0c6b62e612c4fe7c1e
#
_entry.id   d3bce8a3f2b2ea0c6b62e612c4fe7c1e
#
_cell.length_a   1.000
_cell.length_b   1.000
_cell.length_c   1.000
_cell.angle_alpha   90.00
_cell.angle_beta   90.00
_cell.angle_gamma   90.00
#
_symmetry.space_group_name_H-M   'P 1'
#
loop_
_entity.id
_entity.type
_entity.pdbx_description
1 polymer ?
#
loop_
_entity_poly.entity_id
_entity_poly.type
_entity_poly.pdbx_seq_one_letter_code
_entity_poly.pdbx_strand_id
1 'polypeptide(L)'
;MFLVCFGTRPELIKLYPIIEEFKNKKIPFKTLFTGQHKDLITQFINLSGRPSFTLTDIMKHNQSLNSLLSKMLIKSDPILKKNNFKIIVQGDALSSFAMALSAFNNKRDVIHLEAGLRTNDMFSPFPEEANRIMISHLSNIHFCPTKRSMENLSKEGIKNNTYLVGNTIVDSFSLITNKFKI
;
A
#
# COMPACT_ATOMS: atom_id res chain seq x y z
N MET A 1 3.85 0.40 -16.20
CA MET A 1 2.54 0.86 -15.66
C MET A 1 2.49 0.55 -14.18
N PHE A 2 1.87 1.41 -13.36
CA PHE A 2 1.77 1.24 -11.91
C PHE A 2 0.46 0.53 -11.52
N LEU A 3 0.49 -0.23 -10.41
CA LEU A 3 -0.69 -0.76 -9.73
C LEU A 3 -0.68 -0.23 -8.28
N VAL A 4 -1.63 0.63 -7.96
CA VAL A 4 -1.80 1.21 -6.62
C VAL A 4 -2.73 0.31 -5.83
N CYS A 5 -2.21 -0.30 -4.74
CA CYS A 5 -2.93 -1.30 -3.95
C CYS A 5 -3.36 -0.75 -2.60
N PHE A 6 -4.59 -1.02 -2.19
CA PHE A 6 -5.14 -0.64 -0.88
C PHE A 6 -6.22 -1.62 -0.41
N GLY A 7 -6.42 -1.72 0.88
CA GLY A 7 -7.45 -2.56 1.49
C GLY A 7 -8.13 -1.91 2.68
N THR A 8 -7.51 -0.86 3.26
CA THR A 8 -7.98 -0.16 4.45
C THR A 8 -8.20 1.33 4.18
N ARG A 9 -8.95 2.00 5.05
CA ARG A 9 -9.22 3.44 4.93
C ARG A 9 -7.96 4.29 5.06
N PRO A 10 -7.05 4.05 6.02
CA PRO A 10 -5.80 4.81 6.11
C PRO A 10 -4.93 4.70 4.85
N GLU A 11 -4.81 3.50 4.26
CA GLU A 11 -4.12 3.32 2.99
C GLU A 11 -4.74 4.16 1.88
N LEU A 12 -6.06 4.09 1.71
CA LEU A 12 -6.77 4.85 0.69
C LEU A 12 -6.53 6.36 0.84
N ILE A 13 -6.67 6.90 2.05
CA ILE A 13 -6.48 8.32 2.31
C ILE A 13 -5.08 8.75 1.90
N LYS A 14 -4.04 8.01 2.30
CA LYS A 14 -2.64 8.34 2.00
C LYS A 14 -2.23 8.08 0.55
N LEU A 15 -2.91 7.18 -0.16
CA LEU A 15 -2.68 6.92 -1.59
C LEU A 15 -3.46 7.86 -2.51
N TYR A 16 -4.49 8.52 -2.01
CA TYR A 16 -5.34 9.41 -2.81
C TYR A 16 -4.57 10.52 -3.52
N PRO A 17 -3.62 11.25 -2.89
CA PRO A 17 -2.81 12.24 -3.59
C PRO A 17 -2.01 11.67 -4.75
N ILE A 18 -1.46 10.47 -4.58
CA ILE A 18 -0.71 9.79 -5.65
C ILE A 18 -1.62 9.46 -6.84
N ILE A 19 -2.83 8.98 -6.56
CA ILE A 19 -3.83 8.67 -7.58
C ILE A 19 -4.21 9.93 -8.36
N GLU A 20 -4.48 11.03 -7.67
CA GLU A 20 -4.83 12.31 -8.31
C GLU A 20 -3.65 12.87 -9.12
N GLU A 21 -2.44 12.80 -8.59
CA GLU A 21 -1.25 13.25 -9.31
C GLU A 21 -0.98 12.41 -10.56
N PHE A 22 -1.20 11.08 -10.50
CA PHE A 22 -1.09 10.23 -11.68
C PHE A 22 -2.11 10.58 -12.76
N LYS A 23 -3.35 10.94 -12.36
CA LYS A 23 -4.37 11.44 -13.30
C LYS A 23 -3.94 12.76 -13.93
N ASN A 24 -3.54 13.73 -13.10
CA ASN A 24 -3.14 15.06 -13.55
C ASN A 24 -1.97 15.01 -14.53
N LYS A 25 -0.97 14.18 -14.24
CA LYS A 25 0.23 14.01 -15.09
C LYS A 25 0.05 12.98 -16.20
N LYS A 26 -1.14 12.39 -16.34
CA LYS A 26 -1.43 11.34 -17.33
C LYS A 26 -0.47 10.14 -17.25
N ILE A 27 0.00 9.83 -16.03
CA ILE A 27 0.84 8.65 -15.78
C ILE A 27 -0.04 7.40 -15.83
N PRO A 28 0.29 6.37 -16.64
CA PRO A 28 -0.55 5.19 -16.74
C PRO A 28 -0.48 4.34 -15.47
N PHE A 29 -1.64 4.14 -14.85
CA PHE A 29 -1.80 3.33 -13.64
C PHE A 29 -3.12 2.56 -13.62
N LYS A 30 -3.19 1.60 -12.74
CA LYS A 30 -4.41 0.87 -12.35
C LYS A 30 -4.50 0.88 -10.83
N THR A 31 -5.67 0.59 -10.30
CA THR A 31 -5.92 0.46 -8.87
C THR A 31 -6.41 -0.93 -8.53
N LEU A 32 -5.98 -1.47 -7.38
CA LEU A 32 -6.44 -2.75 -6.86
C LEU A 32 -6.94 -2.56 -5.43
N PHE A 33 -8.21 -2.87 -5.22
CA PHE A 33 -8.82 -2.96 -3.90
C PHE A 33 -8.77 -4.41 -3.40
N THR A 34 -8.11 -4.64 -2.26
CA THR A 34 -7.89 -5.99 -1.72
C THR A 34 -9.12 -6.57 -0.99
N GLY A 35 -10.16 -5.76 -0.77
CA GLY A 35 -11.41 -6.24 -0.15
C GLY A 35 -11.36 -6.42 1.36
N GLN A 36 -10.33 -5.90 2.05
CA GLN A 36 -10.21 -6.02 3.51
C GLN A 36 -11.31 -5.27 4.26
N HIS A 37 -11.67 -4.05 3.82
CA HIS A 37 -12.77 -3.25 4.37
C HIS A 37 -13.85 -3.03 3.30
N LYS A 38 -14.92 -3.81 3.31
CA LYS A 38 -15.96 -3.79 2.26
C LYS A 38 -16.60 -2.42 2.02
N ASP A 39 -16.88 -1.67 3.09
CA ASP A 39 -17.53 -0.36 3.01
C ASP A 39 -16.64 0.72 2.38
N LEU A 40 -15.33 0.47 2.31
CA LEU A 40 -14.35 1.35 1.73
C LEU A 40 -14.56 1.55 0.22
N ILE A 41 -15.10 0.55 -0.47
CA ILE A 41 -15.30 0.60 -1.92
C ILE A 41 -16.18 1.78 -2.34
N THR A 42 -17.27 2.04 -1.59
CA THR A 42 -18.18 3.15 -1.86
C THR A 42 -17.47 4.50 -1.72
N GLN A 43 -16.67 4.65 -0.65
CA GLN A 43 -15.89 5.87 -0.42
C GLN A 43 -14.86 6.10 -1.53
N PHE A 44 -14.16 5.04 -1.98
CA PHE A 44 -13.22 5.13 -3.08
C PHE A 44 -13.90 5.53 -4.38
N ILE A 45 -15.06 4.95 -4.72
CA ILE A 45 -15.82 5.28 -5.93
C ILE A 45 -16.18 6.77 -5.96
N ASN A 46 -16.58 7.32 -4.82
CA ASN A 46 -16.94 8.74 -4.72
C ASN A 46 -15.72 9.68 -4.88
N LEU A 47 -14.52 9.23 -4.44
CA LEU A 47 -13.30 10.04 -4.51
C LEU A 47 -12.58 9.90 -5.86
N SER A 48 -12.40 8.68 -6.34
CA SER A 48 -11.45 8.37 -7.43
C SER A 48 -12.02 7.53 -8.58
N GLY A 49 -13.30 7.15 -8.51
CA GLY A 49 -13.94 6.27 -9.49
C GLY A 49 -13.83 4.79 -9.08
N ARG A 50 -14.27 3.87 -9.92
CA ARG A 50 -14.20 2.42 -9.64
C ARG A 50 -12.77 1.91 -9.69
N PRO A 51 -12.34 1.04 -8.75
CA PRO A 51 -11.03 0.37 -8.85
C PRO A 51 -10.97 -0.49 -10.11
N SER A 52 -9.77 -0.58 -10.70
CA SER A 52 -9.55 -1.41 -11.89
C SER A 52 -9.66 -2.90 -11.59
N PHE A 53 -9.29 -3.29 -10.37
CA PHE A 53 -9.38 -4.65 -9.86
C PHE A 53 -9.93 -4.63 -8.43
N THR A 54 -10.76 -5.62 -8.11
CA THR A 54 -11.29 -5.84 -6.76
C THR A 54 -11.17 -7.32 -6.42
N LEU A 55 -10.52 -7.63 -5.29
CA LEU A 55 -10.52 -8.98 -4.76
C LEU A 55 -11.80 -9.19 -3.96
N THR A 56 -12.62 -10.15 -4.38
CA THR A 56 -13.90 -10.48 -3.74
C THR A 56 -13.73 -11.60 -2.71
N ASP A 57 -14.67 -11.73 -1.77
CA ASP A 57 -14.74 -12.81 -0.79
C ASP A 57 -13.46 -13.00 0.06
N ILE A 58 -12.79 -11.89 0.36
CA ILE A 58 -11.56 -11.87 1.17
C ILE A 58 -11.92 -11.98 2.65
N MET A 59 -12.82 -11.12 3.15
CA MET A 59 -13.19 -11.05 4.56
C MET A 59 -14.29 -12.03 4.91
N LYS A 60 -14.05 -12.80 5.99
CA LYS A 60 -15.06 -13.61 6.69
C LYS A 60 -15.00 -13.29 8.18
N HIS A 61 -16.13 -13.46 8.86
CA HIS A 61 -16.17 -13.31 10.32
C HIS A 61 -15.22 -14.32 11.00
N ASN A 62 -14.51 -13.89 12.04
CA ASN A 62 -13.60 -14.73 12.85
C ASN A 62 -12.51 -15.48 12.04
N GLN A 63 -12.09 -14.99 10.89
CA GLN A 63 -10.96 -15.59 10.16
C GLN A 63 -9.61 -15.21 10.76
N SER A 64 -8.66 -16.14 10.73
CA SER A 64 -7.26 -15.87 11.12
C SER A 64 -6.55 -14.96 10.12
N LEU A 65 -5.48 -14.29 10.57
CA LEU A 65 -4.60 -13.50 9.70
C LEU A 65 -4.02 -14.35 8.57
N ASN A 66 -3.65 -15.60 8.84
CA ASN A 66 -3.14 -16.53 7.83
C ASN A 66 -4.19 -16.84 6.75
N SER A 67 -5.45 -17.04 7.13
CA SER A 67 -6.54 -17.25 6.18
C SER A 67 -6.80 -16.01 5.32
N LEU A 68 -6.73 -14.82 5.91
CA LEU A 68 -6.88 -13.55 5.20
C LEU A 68 -5.74 -13.35 4.21
N LEU A 69 -4.49 -13.51 4.66
CA LEU A 69 -3.28 -13.39 3.84
C LEU A 69 -3.31 -14.36 2.66
N SER A 70 -3.58 -15.64 2.90
CA SER A 70 -3.60 -16.66 1.85
C SER A 70 -4.63 -16.34 0.75
N LYS A 71 -5.82 -15.86 1.11
CA LYS A 71 -6.83 -15.46 0.13
C LYS A 71 -6.37 -14.28 -0.72
N MET A 72 -5.74 -13.26 -0.10
CA MET A 72 -5.20 -12.12 -0.83
C MET A 72 -4.11 -12.57 -1.83
N LEU A 73 -3.20 -13.43 -1.40
CA LEU A 73 -2.13 -13.98 -2.27
C LEU A 73 -2.71 -14.75 -3.46
N ILE A 74 -3.59 -15.72 -3.20
CA ILE A 74 -4.19 -16.57 -4.24
C ILE A 74 -4.98 -15.73 -5.25
N LYS A 75 -5.76 -14.74 -4.79
CA LYS A 75 -6.61 -13.95 -5.67
C LYS A 75 -5.86 -12.84 -6.42
N SER A 76 -4.76 -12.33 -5.89
CA SER A 76 -3.92 -11.35 -6.59
C SER A 76 -2.97 -11.96 -7.62
N ASP A 77 -2.56 -13.20 -7.43
CA ASP A 77 -1.58 -13.89 -8.27
C ASP A 77 -1.92 -13.87 -9.78
N PRO A 78 -3.14 -14.22 -10.24
CA PRO A 78 -3.46 -14.17 -11.66
C PRO A 78 -3.43 -12.75 -12.24
N ILE A 79 -3.69 -11.72 -11.44
CA ILE A 79 -3.61 -10.32 -11.87
C ILE A 79 -2.15 -9.94 -12.13
N LEU A 80 -1.24 -10.32 -11.22
CA LEU A 80 0.18 -9.98 -11.30
C LEU A 80 0.92 -10.82 -12.35
N LYS A 81 0.52 -12.06 -12.58
CA LYS A 81 1.07 -12.92 -13.65
C LYS A 81 0.78 -12.36 -15.03
N LYS A 82 -0.45 -11.88 -15.26
CA LYS A 82 -0.88 -11.39 -16.59
C LYS A 82 -0.35 -10.01 -16.95
N ASN A 83 0.14 -9.23 -15.95
CA ASN A 83 0.48 -7.83 -16.14
C ASN A 83 1.86 -7.51 -15.58
N ASN A 84 2.63 -6.69 -16.31
CA ASN A 84 3.93 -6.19 -15.84
C ASN A 84 3.76 -4.87 -15.09
N PHE A 85 3.18 -4.94 -13.88
CA PHE A 85 3.00 -3.79 -13.01
C PHE A 85 4.21 -3.54 -12.11
N LYS A 86 4.46 -2.25 -11.78
CA LYS A 86 5.19 -1.83 -10.59
C LYS A 86 4.16 -1.59 -9.49
N ILE A 87 4.32 -2.25 -8.37
CA ILE A 87 3.31 -2.30 -7.30
C ILE A 87 3.58 -1.22 -6.28
N ILE A 88 2.59 -0.40 -5.99
CA ILE A 88 2.66 0.62 -4.94
C ILE A 88 1.83 0.15 -3.75
N VAL A 89 2.47 0.03 -2.60
CA VAL A 89 1.86 -0.28 -1.30
C VAL A 89 2.14 0.84 -0.30
N GLN A 90 1.27 1.02 0.68
CA GLN A 90 1.37 2.08 1.66
C GLN A 90 1.30 1.51 3.09
N GLY A 91 2.23 1.93 3.96
CA GLY A 91 2.23 1.60 5.39
C GLY A 91 2.50 0.12 5.66
N ASP A 92 1.68 -0.47 6.52
CA ASP A 92 1.97 -1.71 7.21
C ASP A 92 0.76 -2.63 7.42
N ALA A 93 -0.39 -2.29 6.84
CA ALA A 93 -1.57 -3.14 6.90
C ALA A 93 -1.30 -4.51 6.26
N LEU A 94 -2.06 -5.52 6.66
CA LEU A 94 -1.94 -6.87 6.08
C LEU A 94 -2.18 -6.87 4.56
N SER A 95 -3.04 -5.98 4.05
CA SER A 95 -3.24 -5.74 2.61
C SER A 95 -1.95 -5.32 1.91
N SER A 96 -1.19 -4.37 2.49
CA SER A 96 0.08 -3.91 1.95
C SER A 96 1.12 -5.02 1.94
N PHE A 97 1.22 -5.79 3.02
CA PHE A 97 2.13 -6.94 3.10
C PHE A 97 1.75 -8.02 2.08
N ALA A 98 0.49 -8.38 1.99
CA ALA A 98 0.01 -9.38 1.03
C ALA A 98 0.35 -8.99 -0.41
N MET A 99 0.14 -7.72 -0.78
CA MET A 99 0.43 -7.25 -2.13
C MET A 99 1.94 -7.15 -2.41
N ALA A 100 2.75 -6.73 -1.44
CA ALA A 100 4.21 -6.73 -1.57
C ALA A 100 4.76 -8.15 -1.75
N LEU A 101 4.30 -9.12 -0.95
CA LEU A 101 4.71 -10.52 -1.04
C LEU A 101 4.26 -11.14 -2.36
N SER A 102 3.01 -10.90 -2.78
CA SER A 102 2.50 -11.39 -4.06
C SER A 102 3.28 -10.82 -5.24
N ALA A 103 3.65 -9.52 -5.17
CA ALA A 103 4.48 -8.87 -6.17
C ALA A 103 5.88 -9.50 -6.25
N PHE A 104 6.55 -9.68 -5.11
CA PHE A 104 7.86 -10.31 -5.02
C PHE A 104 7.85 -11.72 -5.63
N ASN A 105 6.86 -12.55 -5.28
CA ASN A 105 6.69 -13.90 -5.80
C ASN A 105 6.49 -13.92 -7.34
N ASN A 106 5.93 -12.86 -7.90
CA ASN A 106 5.73 -12.68 -9.33
C ASN A 106 6.85 -11.88 -10.01
N LYS A 107 7.98 -11.61 -9.32
CA LYS A 107 9.13 -10.84 -9.81
C LYS A 107 8.72 -9.45 -10.32
N ARG A 108 7.86 -8.77 -9.56
CA ARG A 108 7.42 -7.40 -9.81
C ARG A 108 8.06 -6.44 -8.83
N ASP A 109 8.43 -5.26 -9.30
CA ASP A 109 8.96 -4.19 -8.45
C ASP A 109 7.91 -3.73 -7.45
N VAL A 110 8.35 -3.54 -6.20
CA VAL A 110 7.55 -3.00 -5.11
C VAL A 110 8.07 -1.62 -4.71
N ILE A 111 7.14 -0.68 -4.60
CA ILE A 111 7.35 0.69 -4.15
C ILE A 111 6.60 0.86 -2.83
N HIS A 112 7.32 1.12 -1.77
CA HIS A 112 6.77 1.24 -0.42
C HIS A 112 6.66 2.70 0.01
N LEU A 113 5.45 3.19 0.18
CA LEU A 113 5.16 4.51 0.76
C LEU A 113 5.06 4.39 2.29
N GLU A 114 5.53 5.42 2.99
CA GLU A 114 5.63 5.47 4.45
C GLU A 114 6.60 4.41 5.00
N ALA A 115 7.67 4.16 4.25
CA ALA A 115 8.69 3.16 4.60
C ALA A 115 9.56 3.61 5.79
N GLY A 116 10.04 2.63 6.56
CA GLY A 116 11.06 2.84 7.59
C GLY A 116 10.56 3.30 8.96
N LEU A 117 9.26 3.32 9.20
CA LEU A 117 8.74 3.45 10.57
C LEU A 117 9.07 2.20 11.37
N ARG A 118 9.55 2.36 12.62
CA ARG A 118 9.90 1.24 13.54
C ARG A 118 9.54 1.56 14.97
N THR A 119 8.97 0.56 15.63
CA THR A 119 8.79 0.55 17.10
C THR A 119 9.89 -0.26 17.79
N ASN A 120 10.55 -1.17 17.06
CA ASN A 120 11.53 -2.14 17.54
C ASN A 120 10.92 -3.21 18.48
N ASP A 121 9.62 -3.39 18.43
CA ASP A 121 8.90 -4.47 19.10
C ASP A 121 7.97 -5.15 18.09
N MET A 122 8.32 -6.38 17.69
CA MET A 122 7.59 -7.14 16.65
C MET A 122 6.12 -7.40 16.99
N PHE A 123 5.74 -7.26 18.26
CA PHE A 123 4.38 -7.47 18.74
C PHE A 123 3.63 -6.18 19.08
N SER A 124 4.26 -4.99 18.86
CA SER A 124 3.65 -3.70 19.19
C SER A 124 3.94 -2.61 18.15
N PRO A 125 2.96 -2.22 17.33
CA PRO A 125 1.61 -2.81 17.15
C PRO A 125 1.69 -4.15 16.42
N PHE A 126 0.77 -5.04 16.72
CA PHE A 126 0.68 -6.34 16.08
C PHE A 126 -0.52 -6.39 15.10
N PRO A 127 -0.33 -6.86 13.86
CA PRO A 127 0.89 -7.40 13.23
C PRO A 127 1.72 -6.35 12.45
N GLU A 128 1.44 -5.05 12.62
CA GLU A 128 1.92 -3.98 11.76
C GLU A 128 3.44 -3.84 11.78
N GLU A 129 4.10 -3.99 12.95
CA GLU A 129 5.57 -3.86 13.01
C GLU A 129 6.25 -4.95 12.19
N ALA A 130 5.80 -6.20 12.32
CA ALA A 130 6.31 -7.29 11.52
C ALA A 130 6.06 -7.08 10.02
N ASN A 131 4.86 -6.63 9.66
CA ASN A 131 4.51 -6.34 8.27
C ASN A 131 5.44 -5.29 7.66
N ARG A 132 5.67 -4.15 8.34
CA ARG A 132 6.48 -3.05 7.77
C ARG A 132 7.94 -3.43 7.59
N ILE A 133 8.49 -4.26 8.48
CA ILE A 133 9.84 -4.80 8.34
C ILE A 133 9.91 -5.70 7.11
N MET A 134 9.00 -6.67 6.98
CA MET A 134 8.96 -7.58 5.84
C MET A 134 8.72 -6.84 4.52
N ILE A 135 7.81 -5.88 4.46
CA ILE A 135 7.56 -5.06 3.27
C ILE A 135 8.83 -4.32 2.86
N SER A 136 9.57 -3.76 3.83
CA SER A 136 10.82 -3.04 3.53
C SER A 136 11.84 -3.93 2.82
N HIS A 137 11.98 -5.20 3.22
CA HIS A 137 12.91 -6.14 2.58
C HIS A 137 12.41 -6.69 1.23
N LEU A 138 11.11 -6.65 0.97
CA LEU A 138 10.52 -7.04 -0.32
C LEU A 138 10.52 -5.90 -1.35
N SER A 139 10.79 -4.66 -0.92
CA SER A 139 10.62 -3.47 -1.75
C SER A 139 11.90 -3.05 -2.47
N ASN A 140 11.75 -2.52 -3.69
CA ASN A 140 12.84 -2.00 -4.50
C ASN A 140 13.03 -0.49 -4.31
N ILE A 141 11.98 0.24 -3.91
CA ILE A 141 11.99 1.70 -3.71
C ILE A 141 11.25 2.01 -2.41
N HIS A 142 11.83 2.91 -1.62
CA HIS A 142 11.33 3.28 -0.29
C HIS A 142 11.12 4.79 -0.20
N PHE A 143 9.90 5.23 -0.03
CA PHE A 143 9.54 6.62 0.22
C PHE A 143 9.32 6.81 1.73
N CYS A 144 10.27 7.48 2.37
CA CYS A 144 10.34 7.65 3.82
C CYS A 144 9.71 8.97 4.26
N PRO A 145 8.87 8.97 5.30
CA PRO A 145 8.23 10.19 5.79
C PRO A 145 9.19 11.10 6.56
N THR A 146 10.24 10.55 7.18
CA THR A 146 11.18 11.29 8.03
C THR A 146 12.62 10.82 7.83
N LYS A 147 13.60 11.64 8.26
CA LYS A 147 15.01 11.25 8.32
C LYS A 147 15.23 10.01 9.19
N ARG A 148 14.54 9.94 10.35
CA ARG A 148 14.59 8.77 11.23
C ARG A 148 14.13 7.49 10.54
N SER A 149 13.12 7.57 9.68
CA SER A 149 12.66 6.43 8.89
C SER A 149 13.75 5.94 7.91
N MET A 150 14.47 6.86 7.25
CA MET A 150 15.62 6.50 6.40
C MET A 150 16.76 5.86 7.21
N GLU A 151 17.06 6.40 8.39
CA GLU A 151 18.09 5.86 9.29
C GLU A 151 17.74 4.44 9.74
N ASN A 152 16.46 4.17 10.06
CA ASN A 152 16.00 2.84 10.42
C ASN A 152 16.26 1.83 9.28
N LEU A 153 15.90 2.18 8.04
CA LEU A 153 16.18 1.32 6.87
C LEU A 153 17.70 1.11 6.68
N SER A 154 18.50 2.17 6.85
CA SER A 154 19.94 2.09 6.71
C SER A 154 20.56 1.13 7.74
N LYS A 155 20.08 1.11 8.98
CA LYS A 155 20.49 0.16 10.04
C LYS A 155 20.17 -1.29 9.69
N GLU A 156 19.12 -1.51 8.92
CA GLU A 156 18.70 -2.83 8.40
C GLU A 156 19.38 -3.21 7.08
N GLY A 157 20.38 -2.41 6.63
CA GLY A 157 21.11 -2.67 5.39
C GLY A 157 20.45 -2.13 4.12
N ILE A 158 19.29 -1.50 4.22
CA ILE A 158 18.56 -0.92 3.08
C ILE A 158 19.02 0.53 2.89
N LYS A 159 20.05 0.71 2.04
CA LYS A 159 20.71 2.02 1.82
C LYS A 159 20.37 2.65 0.48
N ASN A 160 20.00 1.84 -0.51
CA ASN A 160 19.74 2.29 -1.87
C ASN A 160 18.25 2.52 -2.11
N ASN A 161 17.93 3.42 -3.05
CA ASN A 161 16.54 3.71 -3.45
C ASN A 161 15.63 4.11 -2.28
N THR A 162 16.20 4.84 -1.30
CA THR A 162 15.47 5.42 -0.17
C THR A 162 15.40 6.93 -0.34
N TYR A 163 14.18 7.49 -0.27
CA TYR A 163 13.92 8.90 -0.56
C TYR A 163 13.12 9.54 0.58
N LEU A 164 13.57 10.69 1.06
CA LEU A 164 12.82 11.49 2.03
C LEU A 164 11.78 12.32 1.30
N VAL A 165 10.50 12.03 1.51
CA VAL A 165 9.39 12.64 0.75
C VAL A 165 8.31 13.28 1.62
N GLY A 166 8.37 13.12 2.95
CA GLY A 166 7.28 13.50 3.85
C GLY A 166 6.16 12.46 3.88
N ASN A 167 4.99 12.85 4.38
CA ASN A 167 3.84 11.96 4.50
C ASN A 167 2.66 12.50 3.69
N THR A 168 2.16 11.70 2.78
CA THR A 168 1.04 12.03 1.87
C THR A 168 -0.28 12.33 2.57
N ILE A 169 -0.39 12.07 3.88
CA ILE A 169 -1.56 12.50 4.66
C ILE A 169 -1.75 14.02 4.65
N VAL A 170 -0.66 14.80 4.59
CA VAL A 170 -0.70 16.25 4.52
C VAL A 170 -1.32 16.70 3.20
N ASP A 171 -0.89 16.08 2.10
CA ASP A 171 -1.44 16.36 0.77
C ASP A 171 -2.91 15.94 0.68
N SER A 172 -3.26 14.80 1.31
CA SER A 172 -4.64 14.32 1.36
C SER A 172 -5.56 15.29 2.05
N PHE A 173 -5.13 15.84 3.19
CA PHE A 173 -5.89 16.85 3.92
C PHE A 173 -6.17 18.06 3.04
N SER A 174 -5.14 18.61 2.39
CA SER A 174 -5.27 19.76 1.49
C SER A 174 -6.19 19.49 0.30
N LEU A 175 -6.08 18.33 -0.33
CA LEU A 175 -6.91 17.95 -1.48
C LEU A 175 -8.37 17.75 -1.10
N ILE A 176 -8.63 17.11 0.05
CA ILE A 176 -9.99 16.82 0.51
C ILE A 176 -10.68 18.10 0.96
N THR A 177 -10.02 18.96 1.73
CA THR A 177 -10.59 20.24 2.16
C THR A 177 -10.92 21.13 0.99
N ASN A 178 -10.04 21.23 0.00
CA ASN A 178 -10.30 21.99 -1.22
C ASN A 178 -11.47 21.44 -2.05
N LYS A 179 -11.57 20.09 -2.15
CA LYS A 179 -12.62 19.43 -2.93
C LYS A 179 -14.01 19.58 -2.31
N PHE A 180 -14.10 19.55 -0.99
CA PHE A 180 -15.39 19.62 -0.27
C PHE A 180 -15.68 20.99 0.33
N LYS A 181 -14.81 22.00 0.10
CA LYS A 181 -14.96 23.38 0.61
C LYS A 181 -15.18 23.44 2.12
N ILE A 182 -14.46 22.60 2.89
CA ILE A 182 -14.50 22.56 4.37
C ILE A 182 -13.51 23.56 4.94
#